data_eaf497b9a11297fe7adea188c5c94616
#
_entry.id   eaf497b9a11297fe7adea188c5c94616
#
_cell.length_a   1.000
_cell.length_b   1.000
_cell.length_c   1.000
_cell.angle_alpha   90.00
_cell.angle_beta   90.00
_cell.angle_gamma   90.00
#
_symmetry.space_group_name_H-M   'P 1'
#
loop_
_entity.id
_entity.type
_entity.pdbx_description
1 polymer ?
#
loop_
_entity_poly.entity_id
_entity_poly.type
_entity_poly.pdbx_seq_one_letter_code
_entity_poly.pdbx_strand_id
1 'polypeptide(L)'
;VVTEDYMRSVADLMVIKGRPHFTLVRTYLVSDGTRSRLTDVDFGWGKPVYGGPAKGTVASFHIAFKTKKGEKGRIVPIYLPGLAMDRFVSELKKLLSNNVHLGAITDRSISVKSAL
;
A
#
# COMPACT_ATOMS: atom_id res chain seq x y z
N VAL A 1 3.48 4.89 -23.94
CA VAL A 1 2.18 4.21 -24.19
C VAL A 1 2.52 2.77 -24.53
N VAL A 2 1.94 1.81 -23.84
CA VAL A 2 2.10 0.38 -24.10
C VAL A 2 1.28 0.04 -25.35
N THR A 3 1.95 -0.39 -26.40
CA THR A 3 1.32 -0.80 -27.68
C THR A 3 1.15 -2.32 -27.72
N GLU A 4 0.30 -2.81 -28.65
CA GLU A 4 0.13 -4.25 -28.85
C GLU A 4 1.44 -4.92 -29.30
N ASP A 5 2.19 -4.28 -30.17
CA ASP A 5 3.49 -4.77 -30.64
C ASP A 5 4.52 -4.87 -29.52
N TYR A 6 4.51 -3.89 -28.59
CA TYR A 6 5.33 -3.95 -27.39
C TYR A 6 4.97 -5.16 -26.53
N MET A 7 3.68 -5.41 -26.30
CA MET A 7 3.22 -6.56 -25.51
C MET A 7 3.58 -7.89 -26.14
N ARG A 8 3.44 -8.01 -27.47
CA ARG A 8 3.86 -9.21 -28.21
C ARG A 8 5.37 -9.42 -28.10
N SER A 9 6.16 -8.38 -28.32
CA SER A 9 7.63 -8.46 -28.21
C SER A 9 8.08 -8.85 -26.80
N VAL A 10 7.42 -8.37 -25.75
CA VAL A 10 7.69 -8.78 -24.36
C VAL A 10 7.36 -10.26 -24.15
N ALA A 11 6.23 -10.74 -24.69
CA ALA A 11 5.83 -12.13 -24.58
C ALA A 11 6.85 -13.05 -25.28
N ASP A 12 7.26 -12.72 -26.51
CA ASP A 12 8.27 -13.44 -27.27
C ASP A 12 9.62 -13.46 -26.56
N LEU A 13 10.02 -12.33 -25.99
CA LEU A 13 11.27 -12.25 -25.22
C LEU A 13 11.23 -13.17 -23.99
N MET A 14 10.08 -13.24 -23.28
CA MET A 14 9.91 -14.11 -22.14
C MET A 14 9.93 -15.60 -22.50
N VAL A 15 9.51 -15.96 -23.72
CA VAL A 15 9.60 -17.31 -24.23
C VAL A 15 11.06 -17.66 -24.55
N ILE A 16 11.78 -16.76 -25.21
CA ILE A 16 13.16 -17.00 -25.69
C ILE A 16 14.16 -16.94 -24.52
N LYS A 17 14.05 -15.97 -23.64
CA LYS A 17 15.01 -15.70 -22.55
C LYS A 17 14.60 -16.27 -21.21
N GLY A 18 13.39 -16.83 -21.08
CA GLY A 18 12.78 -17.14 -19.80
C GLY A 18 12.28 -15.87 -19.08
N ARG A 19 11.55 -16.06 -18.00
CA ARG A 19 11.10 -14.93 -17.18
C ARG A 19 12.29 -14.35 -16.41
N PRO A 20 12.60 -13.06 -16.53
CA PRO A 20 13.71 -12.47 -15.81
C PRO A 20 13.49 -12.57 -14.31
N HIS A 21 14.49 -13.03 -13.61
CA HIS A 21 14.52 -12.92 -12.16
C HIS A 21 14.91 -11.49 -11.80
N PHE A 22 14.03 -10.79 -11.09
CA PHE A 22 14.39 -9.49 -10.52
C PHE A 22 14.83 -9.66 -9.08
N THR A 23 15.87 -8.95 -8.70
CA THR A 23 16.34 -8.93 -7.33
C THR A 23 15.41 -8.05 -6.47
N LEU A 24 15.08 -8.54 -5.29
CA LEU A 24 14.33 -7.78 -4.29
C LEU A 24 15.26 -6.93 -3.41
N VAL A 25 16.57 -7.08 -3.57
CA VAL A 25 17.55 -6.30 -2.81
C VAL A 25 17.46 -4.83 -3.21
N ARG A 26 17.23 -3.96 -2.23
CA ARG A 26 17.04 -2.52 -2.42
C ARG A 26 15.86 -2.15 -3.35
N THR A 27 14.92 -3.05 -3.51
CA THR A 27 13.70 -2.80 -4.28
C THR A 27 12.52 -2.68 -3.33
N TYR A 28 11.73 -1.63 -3.49
CA TYR A 28 10.50 -1.43 -2.76
C TYR A 28 9.38 -1.10 -3.75
N LEU A 29 8.30 -1.87 -3.68
CA LEU A 29 7.16 -1.70 -4.56
C LEU A 29 6.08 -0.88 -3.85
N VAL A 30 5.48 0.04 -4.58
CA VAL A 30 4.30 0.77 -4.13
C VAL A 30 3.17 0.48 -5.09
N SER A 31 2.07 -0.04 -4.56
CA SER A 31 0.86 -0.31 -5.33
C SER A 31 -0.27 0.60 -4.86
N ASP A 32 -0.79 1.40 -5.76
CA ASP A 32 -1.94 2.26 -5.47
C ASP A 32 -3.25 1.59 -5.89
N GLY A 33 -3.93 0.99 -4.92
CA GLY A 33 -5.25 0.38 -5.05
C GLY A 33 -6.41 1.31 -4.66
N THR A 34 -6.16 2.61 -4.46
CA THR A 34 -7.22 3.53 -4.00
C THR A 34 -8.39 3.66 -4.98
N ARG A 35 -8.16 3.35 -6.26
CA ARG A 35 -9.17 3.36 -7.34
C ARG A 35 -9.79 1.99 -7.62
N SER A 36 -9.33 0.93 -6.96
CA SER A 36 -9.77 -0.45 -7.24
C SER A 36 -11.21 -0.75 -6.83
N ARG A 37 -11.86 0.14 -6.07
CA ARG A 37 -13.24 -0.01 -5.58
C ARG A 37 -13.48 -1.31 -4.80
N LEU A 38 -12.43 -1.91 -4.23
CA LEU A 38 -12.55 -3.15 -3.45
C LEU A 38 -13.50 -3.02 -2.26
N THR A 39 -13.67 -1.80 -1.75
CA THR A 39 -14.61 -1.51 -0.66
C THR A 39 -16.07 -1.37 -1.10
N ASP A 40 -16.33 -1.41 -2.41
CA ASP A 40 -17.70 -1.31 -2.94
C ASP A 40 -18.32 -2.69 -3.26
N VAL A 41 -17.52 -3.75 -3.21
CA VAL A 41 -17.97 -5.12 -3.46
C VAL A 41 -18.80 -5.60 -2.28
N ASP A 42 -20.01 -6.11 -2.55
CA ASP A 42 -20.90 -6.73 -1.57
C ASP A 42 -21.26 -8.14 -2.04
N PHE A 43 -20.93 -9.14 -1.22
CA PHE A 43 -21.26 -10.54 -1.50
C PHE A 43 -22.58 -10.98 -0.83
N GLY A 44 -23.43 -10.05 -0.43
CA GLY A 44 -24.70 -10.31 0.26
C GLY A 44 -24.61 -10.25 1.79
N TRP A 45 -23.43 -9.99 2.34
CA TRP A 45 -23.19 -9.87 3.80
C TRP A 45 -22.87 -8.45 4.24
N GLY A 46 -22.97 -7.49 3.32
CA GLY A 46 -22.60 -6.10 3.53
C GLY A 46 -21.26 -5.71 2.92
N LYS A 47 -20.93 -4.44 3.00
CA LYS A 47 -19.68 -3.91 2.45
C LYS A 47 -18.48 -4.34 3.29
N PRO A 48 -17.34 -4.69 2.65
CA PRO A 48 -16.15 -5.09 3.37
C PRO A 48 -15.57 -3.92 4.17
N VAL A 49 -15.05 -4.23 5.33
CA VAL A 49 -14.31 -3.25 6.17
C VAL A 49 -12.92 -2.98 5.57
N TYR A 50 -12.36 -3.98 4.90
CA TYR A 50 -11.03 -3.92 4.29
C TYR A 50 -11.00 -4.77 3.02
N GLY A 51 -10.41 -4.23 1.97
CA GLY A 51 -10.11 -4.95 0.73
C GLY A 51 -8.66 -4.73 0.34
N GLY A 52 -7.83 -5.75 0.51
CA GLY A 52 -6.40 -5.63 0.21
C GLY A 52 -5.65 -6.94 0.50
N PRO A 53 -4.32 -6.96 0.37
CA PRO A 53 -3.53 -8.16 0.58
C PRO A 53 -3.61 -8.62 2.04
N ALA A 54 -3.82 -9.92 2.23
CA ALA A 54 -3.86 -10.55 3.55
C ALA A 54 -2.46 -10.72 4.17
N LYS A 55 -1.42 -10.75 3.33
CA LYS A 55 -0.03 -10.93 3.74
C LYS A 55 0.85 -9.92 3.02
N GLY A 56 1.71 -9.26 3.78
CA GLY A 56 2.69 -8.35 3.23
C GLY A 56 3.93 -9.04 2.70
N THR A 57 4.54 -8.37 1.76
CA THR A 57 5.82 -8.73 1.18
C THR A 57 6.70 -7.47 1.07
N VAL A 58 7.46 -7.34 0.02
CA VAL A 58 8.31 -6.18 -0.29
C VAL A 58 7.55 -4.97 -0.83
N ALA A 59 6.23 -4.94 -0.68
CA ALA A 59 5.39 -3.89 -1.24
C ALA A 59 4.51 -3.22 -0.18
N SER A 60 4.27 -1.93 -0.33
CA SER A 60 3.16 -1.24 0.33
C SER A 60 1.97 -1.13 -0.63
N PHE A 61 0.79 -1.25 -0.06
CA PHE A 61 -0.46 -1.12 -0.79
C PHE A 61 -1.26 0.04 -0.24
N HIS A 62 -1.54 1.02 -1.07
CA HIS A 62 -2.40 2.14 -0.71
C HIS A 62 -3.84 1.78 -1.02
N ILE A 63 -4.68 1.72 -0.01
CA ILE A 63 -6.07 1.27 -0.13
C ILE A 63 -6.99 2.35 0.42
N ALA A 64 -8.05 2.66 -0.33
CA ALA A 64 -9.09 3.56 0.15
C ALA A 64 -9.85 2.91 1.30
N PHE A 65 -10.17 3.71 2.29
CA PHE A 65 -10.84 3.26 3.51
C PHE A 65 -11.90 4.28 3.93
N LYS A 66 -12.98 3.79 4.54
CA LYS A 66 -13.97 4.63 5.20
C LYS A 66 -14.11 4.21 6.64
N THR A 67 -14.10 5.18 7.55
CA THR A 67 -14.42 4.93 8.96
C THR A 67 -15.91 4.60 9.14
N LYS A 68 -16.27 4.06 10.30
CA LYS A 68 -17.70 3.87 10.67
C LYS A 68 -18.48 5.18 10.65
N LYS A 69 -17.81 6.32 10.84
CA LYS A 69 -18.39 7.66 10.76
C LYS A 69 -18.49 8.22 9.34
N GLY A 70 -18.06 7.45 8.32
CA GLY A 70 -18.13 7.86 6.92
C GLY A 70 -16.94 8.69 6.43
N GLU A 71 -15.96 8.96 7.27
CA GLU A 71 -14.75 9.71 6.89
C GLU A 71 -13.89 8.89 5.93
N LYS A 72 -13.37 9.53 4.90
CA LYS A 72 -12.48 8.90 3.93
C LYS A 72 -11.04 8.96 4.41
N GLY A 73 -10.33 7.85 4.31
CA GLY A 73 -8.92 7.74 4.63
C GLY A 73 -8.19 6.79 3.70
N ARG A 74 -6.92 6.57 3.99
CA ARG A 74 -6.09 5.56 3.31
C ARG A 74 -5.45 4.67 4.35
N ILE A 75 -5.48 3.37 4.11
CA ILE A 75 -4.69 2.38 4.83
C ILE A 75 -3.46 2.07 3.99
N VAL A 76 -2.30 2.08 4.62
CA VAL A 76 -1.04 1.74 4.00
C VAL A 76 -0.34 0.68 4.87
N PRO A 77 -0.57 -0.61 4.62
CA PRO A 77 0.19 -1.66 5.28
C PRO A 77 1.66 -1.56 4.90
N ILE A 78 2.52 -1.49 5.90
CA ILE A 78 3.97 -1.43 5.73
C ILE A 78 4.57 -2.61 6.47
N TYR A 79 5.46 -3.32 5.80
CA TYR A 79 6.14 -4.49 6.33
C TYR A 79 7.65 -4.25 6.32
N LEU A 80 8.24 -4.23 7.48
CA LEU A 80 9.67 -4.03 7.66
C LEU A 80 10.20 -5.03 8.71
N PRO A 81 11.47 -5.42 8.64
CA PRO A 81 12.12 -6.10 9.74
C PRO A 81 12.00 -5.30 11.05
N GLY A 82 11.91 -5.97 12.20
CA GLY A 82 11.60 -5.34 13.49
C GLY A 82 12.40 -4.06 13.77
N LEU A 83 13.73 -4.14 13.72
CA LEU A 83 14.59 -2.95 13.94
C LEU A 83 14.35 -1.81 12.94
N ALA A 84 14.01 -2.13 11.70
CA ALA A 84 13.68 -1.13 10.69
C ALA A 84 12.29 -0.52 10.95
N MET A 85 11.35 -1.32 11.44
CA MET A 85 10.01 -0.84 11.83
C MET A 85 10.10 0.13 13.01
N ASP A 86 10.90 -0.15 14.02
CA ASP A 86 11.07 0.74 15.18
C ASP A 86 11.63 2.10 14.77
N ARG A 87 12.62 2.10 13.89
CA ARG A 87 13.16 3.34 13.29
C ARG A 87 12.11 4.09 12.48
N PHE A 88 11.38 3.37 11.63
CA PHE A 88 10.33 3.95 10.80
C PHE A 88 9.26 4.63 11.67
N VAL A 89 8.77 3.95 12.70
CA VAL A 89 7.76 4.50 13.63
C VAL A 89 8.28 5.73 14.34
N SER A 90 9.54 5.71 14.79
CA SER A 90 10.19 6.85 15.45
C SER A 90 10.27 8.07 14.52
N GLU A 91 10.76 7.89 13.29
CA GLU A 91 10.88 8.98 12.32
C GLU A 91 9.51 9.51 11.87
N LEU A 92 8.55 8.61 11.67
CA LEU A 92 7.18 9.01 11.34
C LEU A 92 6.57 9.88 12.44
N LYS A 93 6.74 9.51 13.71
CA LYS A 93 6.27 10.32 14.85
C LYS A 93 6.92 11.70 14.86
N LYS A 94 8.21 11.81 14.61
CA LYS A 94 8.92 13.11 14.53
C LYS A 94 8.35 13.98 13.39
N LEU A 95 8.17 13.40 12.21
CA LEU A 95 7.62 14.13 11.06
C LEU A 95 6.20 14.65 11.34
N LEU A 96 5.39 13.86 12.02
CA LEU A 96 4.02 14.23 12.35
C LEU A 96 3.97 15.30 13.45
N SER A 97 4.83 15.21 14.47
CA SER A 97 4.90 16.22 15.53
C SER A 97 5.42 17.55 15.01
N ASN A 98 6.35 17.55 14.08
CA ASN A 98 6.87 18.80 13.48
C ASN A 98 5.87 19.48 12.55
N ASN A 99 4.94 18.73 11.94
CA ASN A 99 3.90 19.27 11.06
C ASN A 99 2.70 19.87 11.80
N VAL A 100 2.61 19.72 13.11
CA VAL A 100 1.56 20.37 13.92
C VAL A 100 1.72 21.90 13.95
N HIS A 101 2.90 22.44 13.60
CA HIS A 101 3.11 23.88 13.47
C HIS A 101 2.69 24.50 12.12
N LEU A 102 2.31 23.71 11.13
CA LEU A 102 1.85 24.20 9.82
C LEU A 102 0.34 23.93 9.62
N GLY A 103 -0.47 24.73 10.28
CA GLY A 103 -1.92 24.86 9.98
C GLY A 103 -2.74 23.63 10.34
N ALA A 104 -3.72 23.86 11.20
CA ALA A 104 -4.74 22.96 11.67
C ALA A 104 -5.11 21.80 10.70
N ILE A 105 -4.41 20.71 10.78
CA ILE A 105 -4.88 19.43 10.26
C ILE A 105 -5.58 18.77 11.44
N THR A 106 -6.86 19.06 11.53
CA THR A 106 -7.81 18.42 12.44
C THR A 106 -7.61 16.90 12.45
N ASP A 107 -7.32 16.41 13.64
CA ASP A 107 -7.58 15.06 14.15
C ASP A 107 -7.46 13.91 13.13
N ARG A 108 -6.24 13.62 12.69
CA ARG A 108 -5.95 12.38 11.98
C ARG A 108 -5.26 11.43 12.95
N SER A 109 -6.06 10.60 13.60
CA SER A 109 -5.53 9.51 14.41
C SER A 109 -4.75 8.54 13.53
N ILE A 110 -3.42 8.61 13.58
CA ILE A 110 -2.55 7.59 12.99
C ILE A 110 -2.42 6.48 14.02
N SER A 111 -3.14 5.40 13.78
CA SER A 111 -3.01 4.19 14.59
C SER A 111 -1.94 3.30 13.97
N VAL A 112 -0.78 3.22 14.59
CA VAL A 112 0.23 2.23 14.27
C VAL A 112 -0.09 0.98 15.11
N LYS A 113 -0.64 -0.04 14.49
CA LYS A 113 -0.82 -1.35 15.13
C LYS A 113 0.31 -2.25 14.65
N SER A 114 1.17 -2.68 15.57
CA SER A 114 2.06 -3.79 15.35
C SER A 114 1.24 -5.07 15.41
N ALA A 115 1.25 -5.86 14.36
CA ALA A 115 0.79 -7.24 14.40
C ALA A 115 2.04 -8.11 14.60
N LEU A 116 2.13 -8.73 15.77
CA LEU A 116 3.07 -9.82 16.07
C LEU A 116 2.62 -11.09 15.36
#